data_3287e9e111588efac3c4fd71a2436137
#
_entry.id   3287e9e111588efac3c4fd71a2436137
#
_cell.length_a   1.000
_cell.length_b   1.000
_cell.length_c   1.000
_cell.angle_alpha   90.00
_cell.angle_beta   90.00
_cell.angle_gamma   90.00
#
_symmetry.space_group_name_H-M   'P 1'
#
loop_
_entity.id
_entity.type
_entity.pdbx_description
1 polymer ?
#
loop_
_entity_poly.entity_id
_entity_poly.type
_entity_poly.pdbx_seq_one_letter_code
_entity_poly.pdbx_strand_id
1 'polypeptide(L)'
;MRVDRLSVHTANLSPDTDEKLVIITTTPKGLEALRQLRAPVQLLADAPASRPVTFTPTHSASDPTLDPKNGWIIPVTANTATELTSLPAGPGQHELSTIHLGLVIE
;
A
#
# COMPACT_ATOMS: atom_id res chain seq x y z
N MET A 1 -11.51 -6.63 -1.65
CA MET A 1 -11.93 -5.76 -2.75
C MET A 1 -11.12 -6.08 -3.99
N ARG A 2 -11.77 -6.31 -5.11
CA ARG A 2 -11.09 -6.58 -6.37
C ARG A 2 -10.81 -5.28 -7.10
N VAL A 3 -9.61 -5.19 -7.67
CA VAL A 3 -9.18 -4.05 -8.49
C VAL A 3 -8.65 -4.55 -9.83
N ASP A 4 -8.76 -3.73 -10.87
CA ASP A 4 -8.33 -4.12 -12.22
C ASP A 4 -6.81 -4.21 -12.35
N ARG A 5 -6.09 -3.53 -11.49
CA ARG A 5 -4.63 -3.54 -11.50
C ARG A 5 -4.09 -3.52 -10.08
N LEU A 6 -3.20 -4.45 -9.80
CA LEU A 6 -2.49 -4.51 -8.52
C LEU A 6 -1.15 -5.17 -8.74
N SER A 7 -0.08 -4.46 -8.46
CA SER A 7 1.26 -5.02 -8.45
C SER A 7 2.08 -4.41 -7.32
N VAL A 8 3.07 -5.15 -6.86
CA VAL A 8 3.95 -4.72 -5.77
C VAL A 8 5.40 -4.89 -6.21
N HIS A 9 6.16 -3.82 -6.09
CA HIS A 9 7.60 -3.82 -6.35
C HIS A 9 8.32 -3.33 -5.10
N THR A 10 9.56 -3.73 -4.94
CA THR A 10 10.42 -3.21 -3.87
C THR A 10 11.63 -2.53 -4.49
N ALA A 11 12.06 -1.44 -3.86
CA ALA A 11 13.25 -0.71 -4.26
C ALA A 11 14.07 -0.36 -3.02
N ASN A 12 15.40 -0.33 -3.15
CA ASN A 12 16.25 0.13 -2.06
C ASN A 12 16.14 1.64 -1.94
N LEU A 13 15.99 2.14 -0.71
CA LEU A 13 15.96 3.58 -0.43
C LEU A 13 17.34 4.22 -0.65
N SER A 14 18.41 3.46 -0.41
CA SER A 14 19.77 3.91 -0.60
C SER A 14 20.66 2.70 -0.92
N PRO A 15 21.71 2.87 -1.74
CA PRO A 15 22.66 1.78 -2.01
C PRO A 15 23.36 1.25 -0.77
N ASP A 16 23.45 2.08 0.28
CA ASP A 16 24.20 1.77 1.50
C ASP A 16 23.33 1.23 2.63
N THR A 17 22.04 0.99 2.39
CA THR A 17 21.11 0.53 3.42
C THR A 17 20.29 -0.67 2.94
N ASP A 18 19.87 -1.51 3.89
CA ASP A 18 18.94 -2.60 3.62
C ASP A 18 17.48 -2.16 3.66
N GLU A 19 17.23 -0.87 3.92
CA GLU A 19 15.87 -0.33 3.92
C GLU A 19 15.28 -0.36 2.53
N LYS A 20 14.04 -0.79 2.45
CA LYS A 20 13.32 -0.94 1.19
C LYS A 20 12.04 -0.14 1.17
N LEU A 21 11.77 0.46 0.02
CA LEU A 21 10.49 1.07 -0.28
C LEU A 21 9.61 0.03 -0.98
N VAL A 22 8.42 -0.17 -0.45
CA VAL A 22 7.42 -1.01 -1.10
C VAL A 22 6.57 -0.11 -1.99
N ILE A 23 6.48 -0.43 -3.28
CA ILE A 23 5.73 0.35 -4.26
C ILE A 23 4.54 -0.46 -4.72
N ILE A 24 3.34 0.06 -4.48
CA ILE A 24 2.09 -0.58 -4.85
C ILE A 24 1.47 0.18 -6.02
N THR A 25 1.23 -0.53 -7.12
CA THR A 25 0.54 0.02 -8.29
C THR A 25 -0.89 -0.50 -8.29
N THR A 26 -1.86 0.40 -8.35
CA THR A 26 -3.27 0.06 -8.38
C THR A 26 -4.07 1.09 -9.17
N THR A 27 -5.39 1.05 -9.08
CA THR A 27 -6.31 1.93 -9.81
C THR A 27 -6.84 3.03 -8.90
N PRO A 28 -7.48 4.10 -9.46
CA PRO A 28 -8.15 5.09 -8.63
C PRO A 28 -9.21 4.49 -7.69
N LYS A 29 -9.86 3.41 -8.10
CA LYS A 29 -10.82 2.71 -7.24
C LYS A 29 -10.14 2.13 -6.00
N GLY A 30 -8.96 1.53 -6.16
CA GLY A 30 -8.17 1.03 -5.05
C GLY A 30 -7.73 2.15 -4.12
N LEU A 31 -7.25 3.26 -4.68
CA LEU A 31 -6.86 4.43 -3.89
C LEU A 31 -8.03 4.97 -3.07
N GLU A 32 -9.23 5.04 -3.64
CA GLU A 32 -10.40 5.55 -2.92
C GLU A 32 -10.73 4.70 -1.69
N ALA A 33 -10.58 3.38 -1.79
CA ALA A 33 -10.75 2.51 -0.64
C ALA A 33 -9.73 2.81 0.46
N LEU A 34 -8.48 3.14 0.09
CA LEU A 34 -7.43 3.47 1.06
C LEU A 34 -7.63 4.84 1.70
N ARG A 35 -8.22 5.78 0.99
CA ARG A 35 -8.51 7.12 1.52
C ARG A 35 -9.58 7.10 2.59
N GLN A 36 -10.41 6.06 2.63
CA GLN A 36 -11.51 5.91 3.56
C GLN A 36 -11.27 4.77 4.55
N LEU A 37 -10.02 4.38 4.76
CA LEU A 37 -9.65 3.23 5.57
C LEU A 37 -10.06 3.41 7.03
N ARG A 38 -10.96 2.57 7.53
CA ARG A 38 -11.39 2.53 8.94
C ARG A 38 -11.26 1.14 9.55
N ALA A 39 -11.13 0.13 8.72
CA ALA A 39 -10.99 -1.27 9.08
C ALA A 39 -10.01 -1.90 8.09
N PRO A 40 -9.52 -3.12 8.33
CA PRO A 40 -8.62 -3.76 7.37
C PRO A 40 -9.24 -3.84 5.97
N VAL A 41 -8.46 -3.43 4.97
CA VAL A 41 -8.87 -3.47 3.56
C VAL A 41 -7.87 -4.34 2.81
N GLN A 42 -8.37 -5.38 2.16
CA GLN A 42 -7.57 -6.25 1.30
C GLN A 42 -7.85 -5.94 -0.17
N LEU A 43 -6.79 -5.63 -0.91
CA LEU A 43 -6.87 -5.46 -2.36
C LEU A 43 -6.48 -6.76 -3.04
N LEU A 44 -7.25 -7.14 -4.05
CA LEU A 44 -7.04 -8.35 -4.84
C LEU A 44 -7.10 -7.99 -6.32
N ALA A 45 -6.15 -8.53 -7.09
CA ALA A 45 -6.21 -8.45 -8.54
C ALA A 45 -6.94 -9.67 -9.10
N ASP A 46 -7.47 -9.55 -10.32
CA ASP A 46 -8.12 -10.67 -11.00
C ASP A 46 -7.13 -11.68 -11.59
N ALA A 47 -5.84 -11.46 -11.43
CA ALA A 47 -4.79 -12.36 -11.92
C ALA A 47 -4.50 -13.44 -10.88
N PRO A 48 -4.53 -14.74 -11.25
CA PRO A 48 -4.35 -15.84 -10.28
C PRO A 48 -2.99 -15.84 -9.58
N ALA A 49 -1.96 -15.29 -10.21
CA ALA A 49 -0.61 -15.25 -9.65
C ALA A 49 -0.37 -14.03 -8.74
N SER A 50 -1.31 -13.10 -8.66
CA SER A 50 -1.15 -11.90 -7.85
C SER A 50 -1.39 -12.21 -6.38
N ARG A 51 -0.52 -11.66 -5.53
CA ARG A 51 -0.69 -11.75 -4.08
C ARG A 51 -1.59 -10.63 -3.59
N PRO A 52 -2.45 -10.88 -2.61
CA PRO A 52 -3.25 -9.81 -2.02
C PRO A 52 -2.37 -8.82 -1.26
N VAL A 53 -2.89 -7.60 -1.11
CA VAL A 53 -2.28 -6.56 -0.29
C VAL A 53 -3.31 -6.12 0.74
N THR A 54 -3.00 -6.29 2.02
CA THR A 54 -3.91 -5.95 3.11
C THR A 54 -3.39 -4.73 3.85
N PHE A 55 -4.21 -3.70 3.94
CA PHE A 55 -3.94 -2.50 4.72
C PHE A 55 -4.64 -2.63 6.05
N THR A 56 -3.90 -2.65 7.15
CA THR A 56 -4.43 -2.93 8.48
C THR A 56 -4.19 -1.76 9.43
N PRO A 57 -5.25 -1.15 9.98
CA PRO A 57 -5.08 -0.13 11.03
C PRO A 57 -4.33 -0.67 12.23
N THR A 58 -3.38 0.10 12.75
CA THR A 58 -2.55 -0.29 13.87
C THR A 58 -2.17 0.92 14.72
N HIS A 59 -1.77 0.67 15.96
CA HIS A 59 -1.29 1.73 16.86
C HIS A 59 0.22 1.88 16.82
N SER A 60 0.94 0.89 16.29
CA SER A 60 2.40 0.88 16.27
C SER A 60 2.91 0.98 14.85
N ALA A 61 3.81 1.95 14.62
CA ALA A 61 4.46 2.07 13.32
C ALA A 61 5.38 0.88 13.06
N SER A 62 5.30 0.31 11.86
CA SER A 62 6.21 -0.73 11.41
C SER A 62 6.25 -0.72 9.89
N ASP A 63 7.25 -1.40 9.33
CA ASP A 63 7.39 -1.49 7.88
C ASP A 63 6.43 -2.52 7.29
N PRO A 64 6.09 -2.39 6.00
CA PRO A 64 5.33 -3.43 5.31
C PRO A 64 6.04 -4.77 5.38
N THR A 65 5.27 -5.84 5.54
CA THR A 65 5.79 -7.22 5.61
C THR A 65 5.12 -8.09 4.57
N LEU A 66 5.81 -9.14 4.16
CA LEU A 66 5.27 -10.13 3.25
C LEU A 66 4.96 -11.41 4.02
N ASP A 67 3.67 -11.75 4.09
CA ASP A 67 3.22 -12.99 4.71
C ASP A 67 3.12 -14.08 3.62
N PRO A 68 3.70 -15.26 3.83
CA PRO A 68 3.65 -16.32 2.82
C PRO A 68 2.24 -16.77 2.44
N LYS A 69 1.27 -16.62 3.34
CA LYS A 69 -0.12 -17.05 3.10
C LYS A 69 -1.02 -15.90 2.69
N ASN A 70 -0.84 -14.73 3.30
CA ASN A 70 -1.78 -13.60 3.15
C ASN A 70 -1.27 -12.50 2.22
N GLY A 71 -0.06 -12.64 1.68
CA GLY A 71 0.53 -11.63 0.82
C GLY A 71 1.10 -10.45 1.61
N TRP A 72 1.07 -9.27 1.04
CA TRP A 72 1.62 -8.08 1.68
C TRP A 72 0.71 -7.56 2.78
N ILE A 73 1.30 -7.22 3.92
CA ILE A 73 0.61 -6.60 5.06
C ILE A 73 1.18 -5.20 5.24
N ILE A 74 0.32 -4.21 5.10
CA ILE A 74 0.70 -2.80 5.21
C ILE A 74 0.09 -2.25 6.50
N PRO A 75 0.90 -1.97 7.54
CA PRO A 75 0.39 -1.37 8.76
C PRO A 75 0.06 0.11 8.53
N VAL A 76 -1.09 0.55 9.00
CA VAL A 76 -1.59 1.91 8.81
C VAL A 76 -1.84 2.53 10.18
N THR A 77 -0.95 3.41 10.62
CA THR A 77 -1.14 4.19 11.84
C THR A 77 -2.11 5.34 11.57
N ALA A 78 -2.53 6.04 12.63
CA ALA A 78 -3.38 7.22 12.47
C ALA A 78 -2.72 8.29 11.58
N ASN A 79 -1.41 8.49 11.71
CA ASN A 79 -0.67 9.43 10.86
C ASN A 79 -0.65 8.98 9.40
N THR A 80 -0.45 7.69 9.16
CA THR A 80 -0.48 7.14 7.79
C THR A 80 -1.89 7.25 7.19
N ALA A 81 -2.93 6.98 7.98
CA ALA A 81 -4.31 7.14 7.52
C ALA A 81 -4.62 8.58 7.12
N THR A 82 -4.15 9.55 7.89
CA THR A 82 -4.30 10.97 7.57
C THR A 82 -3.57 11.31 6.27
N GLU A 83 -2.38 10.78 6.07
CA GLU A 83 -1.61 10.99 4.85
C GLU A 83 -2.33 10.40 3.64
N LEU A 84 -2.88 9.18 3.75
CA LEU A 84 -3.66 8.55 2.68
C LEU A 84 -4.91 9.38 2.33
N THR A 85 -5.62 9.89 3.34
CA THR A 85 -6.82 10.70 3.14
C THR A 85 -6.51 12.00 2.39
N SER A 86 -5.32 12.55 2.58
CA SER A 86 -4.93 13.81 1.93
C SER A 86 -4.41 13.65 0.50
N LEU A 87 -4.24 12.42 0.01
CA LEU A 87 -3.82 12.20 -1.37
C LEU A 87 -4.91 12.63 -2.36
N PRO A 88 -4.53 13.26 -3.48
CA PRO A 88 -5.52 13.61 -4.50
C PRO A 88 -6.10 12.35 -5.15
N ALA A 89 -7.37 12.43 -5.53
CA ALA A 89 -8.01 11.35 -6.27
C ALA A 89 -7.48 11.30 -7.71
N GLY A 90 -7.53 10.11 -8.32
CA GLY A 90 -7.14 9.92 -9.70
C GLY A 90 -5.70 9.45 -9.87
N PRO A 91 -5.25 9.32 -11.12
CA PRO A 91 -3.90 8.82 -11.43
C PRO A 91 -2.80 9.72 -10.90
N GLY A 92 -1.68 9.10 -10.52
CA GLY A 92 -0.49 9.83 -10.04
C GLY A 92 0.44 8.94 -9.26
N GLN A 93 1.54 9.50 -8.84
CA GLN A 93 2.54 8.82 -8.02
C GLN A 93 2.68 9.54 -6.69
N HIS A 94 2.68 8.78 -5.59
CA HIS A 94 2.76 9.32 -4.25
C HIS A 94 3.73 8.51 -3.40
N GLU A 95 4.56 9.18 -2.62
CA GLU A 95 5.42 8.54 -1.65
C GLU A 95 4.97 9.00 -0.26
N LEU A 96 4.68 8.05 0.62
CA LEU A 96 4.26 8.37 1.98
C LEU A 96 5.47 8.68 2.85
N SER A 97 5.32 9.61 3.78
CA SER A 97 6.40 10.01 4.69
C SER A 97 6.34 9.27 6.03
N THR A 98 5.18 8.72 6.38
CA THR A 98 4.95 8.05 7.66
C THR A 98 5.28 6.57 7.62
N ILE A 99 5.51 6.01 6.43
CA ILE A 99 5.85 4.62 6.21
C ILE A 99 6.62 4.51 4.88
N HIS A 100 7.51 3.54 4.76
CA HIS A 100 8.26 3.31 3.52
C HIS A 100 7.36 2.67 2.45
N LEU A 101 6.45 3.45 1.91
CA LEU A 101 5.44 3.01 0.97
C LEU A 101 5.26 4.05 -0.13
N GLY A 102 5.33 3.60 -1.37
CA GLY A 102 4.97 4.38 -2.53
C GLY A 102 3.70 3.86 -3.16
N LEU A 103 2.88 4.75 -3.69
CA LEU A 103 1.67 4.41 -4.42
C LEU A 103 1.74 4.95 -5.83
N VAL A 104 1.51 4.09 -6.81
CA VAL A 104 1.37 4.47 -8.20
C VAL A 104 -0.07 4.18 -8.61
N ILE A 105 -0.79 5.21 -8.99
CA ILE A 105 -2.19 5.11 -9.35
C ILE A 105 -2.31 5.30 -10.87
N GLU A 106 -2.80 4.30 -11.53
CA GLU A 106 -2.93 4.29 -13.00
C GLU A 106 -4.44 4.35 -13.42
#